data_8252605db986e228f23aba4dd41b1b9e
#
_entry.id   8252605db986e228f23aba4dd41b1b9e
#
_cell.length_a   1.000
_cell.length_b   1.000
_cell.length_c   1.000
_cell.angle_alpha   90.00
_cell.angle_beta   90.00
_cell.angle_gamma   90.00
#
_symmetry.space_group_name_H-M   'P 1'
#
loop_
_entity.id
_entity.type
_entity.pdbx_description
1 polymer ?
#
loop_
_entity_poly.entity_id
_entity_poly.type
_entity_poly.pdbx_seq_one_letter_code
_entity_poly.pdbx_strand_id
1 'polypeptide(L)'
;QFLNLEEGKIEFAIADRDKKIELEFLVDNESPVVYLQGKSTYPVQVTATSEVWRTQARLLPIEERHFALQKCPIDSLCMEYADVVKDVDNDVVVYHRNEHSIYPFTLEHQGLSEGDYSKDPFINRTMGYRMSGDRFVKVMPTVLSTGKMVNDFCLKIVTYTEQTASDNQWMDRTKQLLEKSPSFEEAARRTASWWKFYWDKSYIVVDTPDDSTGYKITQAYILQNWMNACGGRGNYPIKFNGSIFTVDPCYTDANRTYNPDYRLWGPDYWWQNTRLMYHPMLKS
;
A
#
# COMPACT_ATOMS: atom_id res chain seq x y z
N GLN A 1 -12.87 -6.12 -15.55
CA GLN A 1 -12.43 -5.72 -14.22
C GLN A 1 -13.63 -5.26 -13.42
N PHE A 2 -13.74 -5.76 -12.21
CA PHE A 2 -14.85 -5.46 -11.31
C PHE A 2 -14.33 -5.24 -9.88
N LEU A 3 -14.72 -4.15 -9.23
CA LEU A 3 -14.48 -3.89 -7.82
C LEU A 3 -15.72 -4.35 -7.03
N ASN A 4 -15.58 -5.46 -6.33
CA ASN A 4 -16.61 -6.04 -5.49
C ASN A 4 -16.53 -5.40 -4.09
N LEU A 5 -17.34 -4.38 -3.86
CA LEU A 5 -17.37 -3.64 -2.59
C LEU A 5 -17.98 -4.48 -1.45
N GLU A 6 -18.87 -5.41 -1.77
CA GLU A 6 -19.53 -6.27 -0.78
C GLU A 6 -18.56 -7.28 -0.17
N GLU A 7 -17.67 -7.83 -0.99
CA GLU A 7 -16.67 -8.80 -0.56
C GLU A 7 -15.28 -8.19 -0.31
N GLY A 8 -15.08 -6.93 -0.71
CA GLY A 8 -13.81 -6.22 -0.52
C GLY A 8 -12.67 -6.74 -1.39
N LYS A 9 -12.96 -7.13 -2.63
CA LYS A 9 -11.97 -7.69 -3.57
C LYS A 9 -12.10 -7.08 -4.96
N ILE A 10 -11.03 -7.21 -5.75
CA ILE A 10 -11.03 -6.85 -7.18
C ILE A 10 -10.96 -8.13 -8.00
N GLU A 11 -11.82 -8.24 -8.99
CA GLU A 11 -11.92 -9.37 -9.88
C GLU A 11 -11.56 -8.98 -11.31
N PHE A 12 -10.77 -9.80 -11.98
CA PHE A 12 -10.45 -9.67 -13.39
C PHE A 12 -10.81 -10.96 -14.12
N ALA A 13 -11.38 -10.83 -15.30
CA ALA A 13 -11.53 -11.93 -16.23
C ALA A 13 -10.87 -11.54 -17.55
N ILE A 14 -9.95 -12.38 -18.01
CA ILE A 14 -9.28 -12.27 -19.30
C ILE A 14 -9.71 -13.49 -20.10
N ALA A 15 -10.38 -13.26 -21.23
CA ALA A 15 -10.90 -14.34 -22.06
C ALA A 15 -10.57 -14.14 -23.53
N ASP A 16 -10.20 -15.23 -24.19
CA ASP A 16 -10.05 -15.33 -25.63
C ASP A 16 -10.62 -16.67 -26.09
N ARG A 17 -11.77 -16.66 -26.77
CA ARG A 17 -12.54 -17.84 -27.18
C ARG A 17 -12.85 -18.76 -26.00
N ASP A 18 -12.28 -19.97 -25.99
CA ASP A 18 -12.41 -21.00 -24.95
C ASP A 18 -11.39 -20.88 -23.81
N LYS A 19 -10.44 -19.95 -23.92
CA LYS A 19 -9.41 -19.69 -22.94
C LYS A 19 -9.84 -18.59 -21.97
N LYS A 20 -9.77 -18.87 -20.69
CA LYS A 20 -10.12 -17.89 -19.65
C LYS A 20 -9.12 -17.94 -18.50
N ILE A 21 -8.75 -16.75 -18.02
CA ILE A 21 -8.01 -16.56 -16.76
C ILE A 21 -8.86 -15.66 -15.88
N GLU A 22 -9.08 -16.08 -14.64
CA GLU A 22 -9.74 -15.31 -13.60
C GLU A 22 -8.70 -14.98 -12.52
N LEU A 23 -8.66 -13.71 -12.11
CA LEU A 23 -7.80 -13.22 -11.05
C LEU A 23 -8.64 -12.54 -9.99
N GLU A 24 -8.32 -12.80 -8.72
CA GLU A 24 -8.91 -12.14 -7.57
C GLU A 24 -7.83 -11.52 -6.72
N PHE A 25 -7.92 -10.20 -6.50
CA PHE A 25 -7.08 -9.46 -5.57
C PHE A 25 -7.84 -9.20 -4.29
N LEU A 26 -7.21 -9.51 -3.18
CA LEU A 26 -7.76 -9.34 -1.84
C LEU A 26 -6.71 -8.74 -0.92
N VAL A 27 -7.07 -7.74 -0.14
CA VAL A 27 -6.31 -7.30 1.03
C VAL A 27 -7.01 -7.86 2.26
N ASP A 28 -6.32 -8.69 3.02
CA ASP A 28 -6.89 -9.29 4.21
C ASP A 28 -7.22 -8.24 5.27
N ASN A 29 -8.40 -8.32 5.84
CA ASN A 29 -8.86 -7.33 6.82
C ASN A 29 -8.24 -7.46 8.22
N GLU A 30 -7.56 -8.56 8.53
CA GLU A 30 -6.97 -8.84 9.84
C GLU A 30 -5.45 -8.90 9.85
N SER A 31 -4.82 -9.00 8.66
CA SER A 31 -3.37 -9.04 8.54
C SER A 31 -2.88 -8.20 7.35
N PRO A 32 -1.65 -7.69 7.38
CA PRO A 32 -1.10 -6.88 6.31
C PRO A 32 -0.65 -7.73 5.11
N VAL A 33 -1.54 -8.58 4.61
CA VAL A 33 -1.27 -9.51 3.52
C VAL A 33 -2.19 -9.23 2.34
N VAL A 34 -1.59 -9.01 1.19
CA VAL A 34 -2.28 -8.93 -0.09
C VAL A 34 -2.21 -10.29 -0.76
N TYR A 35 -3.33 -10.77 -1.24
CA TYR A 35 -3.44 -12.02 -2.00
C TYR A 35 -3.76 -11.74 -3.45
N LEU A 36 -3.13 -12.49 -4.34
CA LEU A 36 -3.51 -12.64 -5.73
C LEU A 36 -3.77 -14.11 -6.01
N GLN A 37 -5.03 -14.47 -6.14
CA GLN A 37 -5.47 -15.80 -6.56
C GLN A 37 -5.73 -15.79 -8.07
N GLY A 38 -5.23 -16.80 -8.77
CA GLY A 38 -5.50 -16.98 -10.20
C GLY A 38 -6.00 -18.38 -10.53
N LYS A 39 -6.97 -18.46 -11.45
CA LYS A 39 -7.46 -19.72 -12.03
C LYS A 39 -7.50 -19.60 -13.55
N SER A 40 -7.06 -20.64 -14.25
CA SER A 40 -7.03 -20.67 -15.71
C SER A 40 -7.66 -21.96 -16.27
N THR A 41 -8.43 -21.83 -17.33
CA THR A 41 -8.98 -23.00 -18.06
C THR A 41 -7.91 -23.76 -18.86
N TYR A 42 -6.73 -23.22 -18.98
CA TYR A 42 -5.58 -23.83 -19.66
C TYR A 42 -4.31 -23.60 -18.86
N PRO A 43 -3.28 -24.44 -19.04
CA PRO A 43 -2.01 -24.27 -18.34
C PRO A 43 -1.30 -22.96 -18.71
N VAL A 44 -0.90 -22.19 -17.69
CA VAL A 44 -0.18 -20.90 -17.82
C VAL A 44 1.08 -20.91 -16.99
N GLN A 45 2.11 -20.21 -17.44
CA GLN A 45 3.24 -19.83 -16.62
C GLN A 45 3.05 -18.42 -16.13
N VAL A 46 3.18 -18.21 -14.82
CA VAL A 46 2.98 -16.91 -14.19
C VAL A 46 4.31 -16.38 -13.69
N THR A 47 4.56 -15.11 -13.95
CA THR A 47 5.71 -14.39 -13.44
C THR A 47 5.25 -13.15 -12.68
N ALA A 48 5.76 -12.98 -11.47
CA ALA A 48 5.54 -11.81 -10.64
C ALA A 48 6.86 -11.06 -10.48
N THR A 49 6.88 -9.81 -10.93
CA THR A 49 8.06 -8.96 -10.88
C THR A 49 7.85 -7.81 -9.90
N SER A 50 8.81 -7.62 -9.03
CA SER A 50 8.92 -6.44 -8.18
C SER A 50 9.70 -5.37 -8.91
N GLU A 51 9.09 -4.23 -9.17
CA GLU A 51 9.77 -3.07 -9.71
C GLU A 51 10.38 -2.27 -8.57
N VAL A 52 11.70 -2.05 -8.64
CA VAL A 52 12.45 -1.26 -7.67
C VAL A 52 12.98 -0.03 -8.39
N TRP A 53 12.49 1.15 -8.01
CA TRP A 53 12.89 2.41 -8.65
C TRP A 53 13.96 3.16 -7.86
N ARG A 54 14.05 3.01 -6.53
CA ARG A 54 15.15 3.55 -5.73
C ARG A 54 16.35 2.61 -5.77
N THR A 55 17.14 2.68 -6.83
CA THR A 55 18.29 1.78 -7.06
C THR A 55 19.62 2.38 -6.64
N GLN A 56 19.66 3.69 -6.36
CA GLN A 56 20.86 4.42 -5.91
C GLN A 56 20.47 5.59 -5.03
N ALA A 57 21.40 6.00 -4.16
CA ALA A 57 21.22 7.21 -3.38
C ALA A 57 21.27 8.44 -4.28
N ARG A 58 20.40 9.42 -4.00
CA ARG A 58 20.38 10.71 -4.69
C ARG A 58 20.09 11.86 -3.73
N LEU A 59 20.62 13.01 -4.03
CA LEU A 59 20.22 14.25 -3.37
C LEU A 59 18.86 14.67 -3.93
N LEU A 60 17.89 14.92 -3.06
CA LEU A 60 16.59 15.44 -3.46
C LEU A 60 16.75 16.84 -4.07
N PRO A 61 16.24 17.06 -5.29
CA PRO A 61 16.17 18.41 -5.86
C PRO A 61 15.32 19.32 -4.97
N ILE A 62 15.57 20.62 -5.05
CA ILE A 62 14.89 21.63 -4.18
C ILE A 62 13.37 21.53 -4.34
N GLU A 63 12.89 21.25 -5.53
CA GLU A 63 11.47 21.14 -5.87
C GLU A 63 10.79 19.93 -5.21
N GLU A 64 11.55 18.91 -4.84
CA GLU A 64 11.09 17.73 -4.14
C GLU A 64 11.27 17.82 -2.61
N ARG A 65 11.96 18.86 -2.11
CA ARG A 65 12.16 19.09 -0.68
C ARG A 65 10.96 19.83 -0.10
N HIS A 66 10.08 19.10 0.55
CA HIS A 66 8.89 19.67 1.16
C HIS A 66 8.91 19.52 2.69
N PHE A 67 8.09 20.29 3.38
CA PHE A 67 7.86 20.25 4.81
C PHE A 67 9.16 20.38 5.63
N ALA A 68 9.52 19.37 6.41
CA ALA A 68 10.72 19.41 7.23
C ALA A 68 12.02 19.56 6.43
N LEU A 69 12.02 19.14 5.16
CA LEU A 69 13.16 19.28 4.26
C LEU A 69 13.20 20.63 3.52
N GLN A 70 12.08 21.37 3.53
CA GLN A 70 12.02 22.67 2.87
C GLN A 70 13.02 23.64 3.50
N LYS A 71 13.91 24.20 2.69
CA LYS A 71 15.00 25.06 3.15
C LYS A 71 15.97 24.42 4.15
N CYS A 72 16.00 23.10 4.28
CA CYS A 72 17.04 22.43 5.05
C CYS A 72 18.41 22.74 4.45
N PRO A 73 19.35 23.32 5.23
CA PRO A 73 20.65 23.74 4.72
C PRO A 73 21.66 22.59 4.65
N ILE A 74 21.29 21.40 5.13
CA ILE A 74 22.16 20.23 5.26
C ILE A 74 21.79 19.21 4.21
N ASP A 75 22.56 19.13 3.13
CA ASP A 75 22.30 18.21 2.01
C ASP A 75 22.27 16.73 2.42
N SER A 76 23.11 16.32 3.38
CA SER A 76 23.11 14.95 3.87
C SER A 76 21.79 14.52 4.54
N LEU A 77 20.98 15.46 5.01
CA LEU A 77 19.62 15.21 5.52
C LEU A 77 18.56 15.18 4.41
N CYS A 78 18.92 15.62 3.22
CA CYS A 78 18.04 15.69 2.05
C CYS A 78 18.34 14.56 1.04
N MET A 79 18.97 13.49 1.48
CA MET A 79 19.26 12.33 0.65
C MET A 79 18.10 11.34 0.66
N GLU A 80 17.76 10.86 -0.52
CA GLU A 80 16.96 9.63 -0.70
C GLU A 80 17.91 8.47 -0.92
N TYR A 81 17.80 7.42 -0.14
CA TYR A 81 18.68 6.24 -0.22
C TYR A 81 18.02 5.11 -1.02
N ALA A 82 18.86 4.23 -1.56
CA ALA A 82 18.38 3.08 -2.32
C ALA A 82 17.57 2.11 -1.45
N ASP A 83 16.63 1.41 -2.08
CA ASP A 83 15.96 0.27 -1.47
C ASP A 83 16.90 -0.93 -1.40
N VAL A 84 16.69 -1.77 -0.42
CA VAL A 84 17.43 -3.04 -0.26
C VAL A 84 16.62 -4.16 -0.89
N VAL A 85 17.21 -4.82 -1.88
CA VAL A 85 16.73 -6.11 -2.40
C VAL A 85 17.50 -7.19 -1.68
N LYS A 86 16.84 -7.94 -0.79
CA LYS A 86 17.51 -8.95 0.02
C LYS A 86 17.47 -10.32 -0.66
N ASP A 87 18.62 -10.96 -0.75
CA ASP A 87 18.67 -12.32 -1.27
C ASP A 87 18.29 -13.32 -0.16
N VAL A 88 17.09 -13.88 -0.30
CA VAL A 88 16.54 -14.90 0.60
C VAL A 88 15.97 -16.04 -0.24
N ASP A 89 15.94 -17.26 0.31
CA ASP A 89 15.46 -18.44 -0.40
C ASP A 89 13.97 -18.28 -0.77
N ASN A 90 13.65 -18.56 -2.04
CA ASN A 90 12.31 -18.66 -2.60
C ASN A 90 11.35 -17.46 -2.43
N ASP A 91 11.76 -16.39 -1.75
CA ASP A 91 10.95 -15.17 -1.59
C ASP A 91 11.64 -13.99 -2.28
N VAL A 92 10.84 -13.02 -2.71
CA VAL A 92 11.31 -11.67 -3.04
C VAL A 92 11.10 -10.78 -1.83
N VAL A 93 12.17 -10.16 -1.33
CA VAL A 93 12.12 -9.24 -0.19
C VAL A 93 12.74 -7.91 -0.58
N VAL A 94 11.93 -6.86 -0.52
CA VAL A 94 12.35 -5.49 -0.82
C VAL A 94 11.92 -4.58 0.32
N TYR A 95 12.86 -3.74 0.79
CA TYR A 95 12.54 -2.78 1.84
C TYR A 95 13.39 -1.51 1.74
N HIS A 96 12.86 -0.43 2.29
CA HIS A 96 13.57 0.80 2.62
C HIS A 96 13.78 0.86 4.12
N ARG A 97 14.96 1.27 4.57
CA ARG A 97 15.27 1.50 5.98
C ARG A 97 15.81 2.90 6.17
N ASN A 98 15.22 3.65 7.08
CA ASN A 98 15.71 4.97 7.44
C ASN A 98 16.92 4.85 8.37
N GLU A 99 18.12 4.89 7.81
CA GLU A 99 19.38 4.90 8.57
C GLU A 99 19.76 6.33 9.05
N HIS A 100 19.08 7.32 8.50
CA HIS A 100 19.24 8.74 8.85
C HIS A 100 17.89 9.35 9.17
N SER A 101 17.92 10.41 9.99
CA SER A 101 16.68 11.09 10.39
C SER A 101 16.90 12.60 10.46
N ILE A 102 15.91 13.34 9.97
CA ILE A 102 15.85 14.80 10.11
C ILE A 102 15.34 15.23 11.51
N TYR A 103 14.84 14.31 12.31
CA TYR A 103 14.16 14.63 13.56
C TYR A 103 15.02 15.41 14.55
N PRO A 104 16.28 15.03 14.85
CA PRO A 104 17.14 15.80 15.75
C PRO A 104 17.37 17.23 15.28
N PHE A 105 17.64 17.41 13.98
CA PHE A 105 17.80 18.73 13.36
C PHE A 105 16.53 19.57 13.50
N THR A 106 15.36 18.98 13.30
CA THR A 106 14.07 19.67 13.43
C THR A 106 13.82 20.12 14.87
N LEU A 107 14.11 19.27 15.87
CA LEU A 107 13.99 19.61 17.28
C LEU A 107 14.90 20.79 17.65
N GLU A 108 16.17 20.73 17.28
CA GLU A 108 17.13 21.80 17.54
C GLU A 108 16.66 23.13 16.96
N HIS A 109 16.18 23.14 15.72
CA HIS A 109 15.68 24.35 15.06
C HIS A 109 14.39 24.90 15.65
N GLN A 110 13.63 24.09 16.37
CA GLN A 110 12.44 24.49 17.11
C GLN A 110 12.75 24.90 18.56
N GLY A 111 14.02 24.88 18.97
CA GLY A 111 14.43 25.16 20.34
C GLY A 111 13.98 24.09 21.34
N LEU A 112 13.77 22.86 20.88
CA LEU A 112 13.36 21.72 21.68
C LEU A 112 14.58 20.83 21.94
N SER A 113 14.70 20.29 23.15
CA SER A 113 15.76 19.36 23.50
C SER A 113 15.32 17.90 23.37
N GLU A 114 16.28 16.97 23.26
CA GLU A 114 15.97 15.52 23.25
C GLU A 114 15.19 15.05 24.49
N GLY A 115 15.32 15.78 25.62
CA GLY A 115 14.57 15.45 26.85
C GLY A 115 13.08 15.75 26.76
N ASP A 116 12.67 16.59 25.83
CA ASP A 116 11.26 16.97 25.66
C ASP A 116 10.47 15.97 24.79
N TYR A 117 11.19 15.12 23.98
CA TYR A 117 10.59 14.16 23.05
C TYR A 117 11.32 12.83 23.13
N SER A 118 10.64 11.81 23.56
CA SER A 118 11.24 10.59 24.06
C SER A 118 11.80 9.65 22.99
N LYS A 119 11.48 9.81 21.70
CA LYS A 119 11.92 8.86 20.66
C LYS A 119 11.79 9.43 19.24
N ASP A 120 12.86 9.36 18.49
CA ASP A 120 12.86 9.65 17.06
C ASP A 120 11.91 8.66 16.32
N PRO A 121 10.85 9.13 15.65
CA PRO A 121 9.88 8.27 15.00
C PRO A 121 10.36 7.73 13.65
N PHE A 122 11.46 8.25 13.10
CA PHE A 122 11.93 7.94 11.75
C PHE A 122 13.11 7.00 11.73
N ILE A 123 14.10 7.20 12.62
CA ILE A 123 15.32 6.39 12.61
C ILE A 123 15.02 4.90 12.74
N ASN A 124 15.69 4.06 11.96
CA ASN A 124 15.50 2.61 11.93
C ASN A 124 14.09 2.13 11.53
N ARG A 125 13.22 3.04 11.08
CA ARG A 125 11.94 2.64 10.51
C ARG A 125 12.19 1.93 9.18
N THR A 126 11.75 0.68 9.12
CA THR A 126 11.88 -0.18 7.94
C THR A 126 10.50 -0.40 7.36
N MET A 127 10.33 -0.15 6.08
CA MET A 127 9.08 -0.32 5.33
C MET A 127 9.35 -1.11 4.06
N GLY A 128 8.48 -2.04 3.73
CA GLY A 128 8.67 -2.87 2.55
C GLY A 128 7.72 -4.06 2.52
N TYR A 129 8.11 -5.07 1.77
CA TYR A 129 7.28 -6.25 1.60
C TYR A 129 8.10 -7.52 1.37
N ARG A 130 7.44 -8.64 1.63
CA ARG A 130 7.87 -9.99 1.27
C ARG A 130 6.81 -10.60 0.36
N MET A 131 7.23 -11.05 -0.82
CA MET A 131 6.37 -11.70 -1.81
C MET A 131 6.75 -13.17 -1.93
N SER A 132 5.77 -14.05 -1.86
CA SER A 132 5.91 -15.52 -1.91
C SER A 132 4.66 -16.18 -2.49
N GLY A 133 4.76 -17.43 -2.91
CA GLY A 133 3.62 -18.19 -3.37
C GLY A 133 3.90 -19.69 -3.47
N ASP A 134 2.91 -20.54 -3.20
CA ASP A 134 3.08 -21.99 -3.05
C ASP A 134 3.67 -22.69 -4.27
N ARG A 135 3.43 -22.16 -5.48
CA ARG A 135 3.92 -22.72 -6.75
C ARG A 135 4.98 -21.85 -7.40
N PHE A 136 5.41 -20.83 -6.70
CA PHE A 136 6.41 -19.89 -7.19
C PHE A 136 7.81 -20.26 -6.66
N VAL A 137 8.79 -20.05 -7.51
CA VAL A 137 10.21 -20.10 -7.17
C VAL A 137 10.86 -18.79 -7.57
N LYS A 138 11.85 -18.37 -6.81
CA LYS A 138 12.63 -17.18 -7.15
C LYS A 138 13.54 -17.51 -8.34
N VAL A 139 13.41 -16.75 -9.41
CA VAL A 139 14.23 -16.87 -10.62
C VAL A 139 15.24 -15.72 -10.77
N MET A 140 14.97 -14.58 -10.15
CA MET A 140 15.87 -13.44 -9.98
C MET A 140 15.59 -12.76 -8.63
N PRO A 141 16.47 -11.90 -8.12
CA PRO A 141 16.29 -11.26 -6.80
C PRO A 141 14.94 -10.54 -6.63
N THR A 142 14.34 -10.08 -7.74
CA THR A 142 13.07 -9.35 -7.77
C THR A 142 11.95 -10.09 -8.51
N VAL A 143 12.17 -11.37 -8.89
CA VAL A 143 11.23 -12.10 -9.77
C VAL A 143 10.92 -13.49 -9.23
N LEU A 144 9.63 -13.75 -9.07
CA LEU A 144 9.08 -15.08 -8.85
C LEU A 144 8.44 -15.61 -10.14
N SER A 145 8.57 -16.90 -10.38
CA SER A 145 7.86 -17.59 -11.47
C SER A 145 7.32 -18.93 -10.98
N THR A 146 6.22 -19.39 -11.54
CA THR A 146 5.67 -20.72 -11.23
C THR A 146 6.55 -21.87 -11.68
N GLY A 147 7.65 -21.61 -12.37
CA GLY A 147 8.61 -22.64 -12.81
C GLY A 147 8.02 -23.69 -13.76
N LYS A 148 6.76 -24.02 -13.61
CA LYS A 148 5.97 -24.96 -14.43
C LYS A 148 4.65 -24.29 -14.83
N MET A 149 4.02 -24.87 -15.86
CA MET A 149 2.67 -24.51 -16.26
C MET A 149 1.68 -24.95 -15.19
N VAL A 150 0.78 -24.06 -14.78
CA VAL A 150 -0.22 -24.28 -13.74
C VAL A 150 -1.62 -23.82 -14.20
N ASN A 151 -2.67 -24.38 -13.61
CA ASN A 151 -4.04 -23.92 -13.84
C ASN A 151 -4.57 -23.09 -12.68
N ASP A 152 -3.90 -23.12 -11.55
CA ASP A 152 -4.21 -22.33 -10.37
C ASP A 152 -2.92 -21.87 -9.68
N PHE A 153 -2.94 -20.70 -9.06
CA PHE A 153 -1.84 -20.16 -8.29
C PHE A 153 -2.34 -19.17 -7.24
N CYS A 154 -1.58 -19.02 -6.19
CA CYS A 154 -1.80 -17.98 -5.19
C CYS A 154 -0.47 -17.30 -4.85
N LEU A 155 -0.43 -15.99 -5.00
CA LEU A 155 0.68 -15.14 -4.58
C LEU A 155 0.26 -14.38 -3.32
N LYS A 156 1.15 -14.30 -2.33
CA LYS A 156 0.98 -13.53 -1.11
C LYS A 156 2.04 -12.43 -1.05
N ILE A 157 1.63 -11.23 -0.70
CA ILE A 157 2.52 -10.09 -0.48
C ILE A 157 2.27 -9.57 0.94
N VAL A 158 3.20 -9.83 1.83
CA VAL A 158 3.19 -9.29 3.20
C VAL A 158 3.80 -7.90 3.16
N THR A 159 3.02 -6.87 3.44
CA THR A 159 3.52 -5.49 3.59
C THR A 159 3.72 -5.18 5.06
N TYR A 160 4.86 -4.56 5.42
CA TYR A 160 5.12 -4.29 6.83
C TYR A 160 5.96 -3.04 7.05
N THR A 161 5.60 -2.28 8.08
CA THR A 161 6.33 -1.09 8.52
C THR A 161 6.51 -1.13 10.03
N GLU A 162 7.77 -1.11 10.49
CA GLU A 162 8.10 -1.08 11.92
C GLU A 162 9.45 -0.40 12.15
N GLN A 163 9.64 0.20 13.32
CA GLN A 163 10.96 0.56 13.84
C GLN A 163 11.57 -0.66 14.52
N THR A 164 12.59 -1.24 13.92
CA THR A 164 13.28 -2.44 14.44
C THR A 164 14.74 -2.13 14.74
N ALA A 165 15.31 -2.85 15.72
CA ALA A 165 16.72 -2.70 16.06
C ALA A 165 17.65 -3.07 14.89
N SER A 166 17.21 -3.99 14.02
CA SER A 166 17.95 -4.39 12.81
C SER A 166 16.99 -4.74 11.67
N ASP A 167 17.51 -4.78 10.43
CA ASP A 167 16.80 -5.28 9.27
C ASP A 167 16.43 -6.76 9.40
N ASN A 168 17.31 -7.57 10.03
CA ASN A 168 17.01 -8.98 10.30
C ASN A 168 15.77 -9.15 11.15
N GLN A 169 15.56 -8.32 12.18
CA GLN A 169 14.35 -8.37 13.00
C GLN A 169 13.11 -8.07 12.16
N TRP A 170 13.17 -7.11 11.25
CA TRP A 170 12.09 -6.81 10.33
C TRP A 170 11.82 -7.97 9.35
N MET A 171 12.88 -8.59 8.83
CA MET A 171 12.77 -9.77 7.96
C MET A 171 12.12 -10.95 8.67
N ASP A 172 12.48 -11.21 9.92
CA ASP A 172 11.87 -12.27 10.73
C ASP A 172 10.38 -12.00 10.98
N ARG A 173 10.01 -10.73 11.23
CA ARG A 173 8.60 -10.34 11.37
C ARG A 173 7.80 -10.60 10.10
N THR A 174 8.31 -10.20 8.94
CA THR A 174 7.61 -10.43 7.66
C THR A 174 7.51 -11.91 7.32
N LYS A 175 8.51 -12.72 7.68
CA LYS A 175 8.47 -14.17 7.55
C LYS A 175 7.40 -14.79 8.44
N GLN A 176 7.36 -14.41 9.71
CA GLN A 176 6.33 -14.89 10.66
C GLN A 176 4.91 -14.51 10.21
N LEU A 177 4.72 -13.31 9.66
CA LEU A 177 3.43 -12.87 9.11
C LEU A 177 3.01 -13.72 7.91
N LEU A 178 3.95 -14.05 7.02
CA LEU A 178 3.70 -14.93 5.89
C LEU A 178 3.31 -16.34 6.34
N GLU A 179 4.08 -16.92 7.27
CA GLU A 179 3.84 -18.28 7.81
C GLU A 179 2.50 -18.40 8.54
N LYS A 180 2.08 -17.34 9.22
CA LYS A 180 0.80 -17.27 9.95
C LYS A 180 -0.38 -16.86 9.07
N SER A 181 -0.12 -16.43 7.84
CA SER A 181 -1.20 -15.97 6.96
C SER A 181 -2.13 -17.13 6.59
N PRO A 182 -3.44 -16.96 6.62
CA PRO A 182 -4.40 -18.00 6.26
C PRO A 182 -4.32 -18.37 4.77
N SER A 183 -5.10 -19.36 4.36
CA SER A 183 -5.37 -19.61 2.94
C SER A 183 -6.12 -18.43 2.33
N PHE A 184 -6.12 -18.34 1.00
CA PHE A 184 -6.91 -17.33 0.28
C PHE A 184 -8.40 -17.41 0.65
N GLU A 185 -8.96 -18.62 0.68
CA GLU A 185 -10.38 -18.86 0.96
C GLU A 185 -10.76 -18.37 2.38
N GLU A 186 -9.92 -18.62 3.36
CA GLU A 186 -10.15 -18.16 4.72
C GLU A 186 -10.03 -16.63 4.82
N ALA A 187 -9.00 -16.03 4.20
CA ALA A 187 -8.85 -14.58 4.14
C ALA A 187 -10.04 -13.91 3.44
N ALA A 188 -10.50 -14.47 2.31
CA ALA A 188 -11.65 -13.98 1.55
C ALA A 188 -12.94 -14.07 2.38
N ARG A 189 -13.18 -15.20 3.04
CA ARG A 189 -14.36 -15.39 3.89
C ARG A 189 -14.43 -14.39 5.03
N ARG A 190 -13.34 -14.19 5.77
CA ARG A 190 -13.33 -13.24 6.91
C ARG A 190 -13.41 -11.78 6.44
N THR A 191 -12.77 -11.44 5.32
CA THR A 191 -12.84 -10.11 4.74
C THR A 191 -14.26 -9.79 4.25
N ALA A 192 -14.92 -10.72 3.53
CA ALA A 192 -16.31 -10.55 3.12
C ALA A 192 -17.26 -10.41 4.32
N SER A 193 -17.05 -11.20 5.39
CA SER A 193 -17.84 -11.08 6.63
C SER A 193 -17.68 -9.72 7.28
N TRP A 194 -16.46 -9.18 7.30
CA TRP A 194 -16.20 -7.84 7.84
C TRP A 194 -16.89 -6.76 7.00
N TRP A 195 -16.77 -6.81 5.66
CA TRP A 195 -17.42 -5.84 4.78
C TRP A 195 -18.94 -5.89 4.90
N LYS A 196 -19.52 -7.09 4.96
CA LYS A 196 -20.95 -7.24 5.22
C LYS A 196 -21.35 -6.54 6.52
N PHE A 197 -20.62 -6.79 7.63
CA PHE A 197 -20.90 -6.14 8.90
C PHE A 197 -20.76 -4.61 8.80
N TYR A 198 -19.78 -4.12 8.03
CA TYR A 198 -19.57 -2.68 7.81
C TYR A 198 -20.75 -2.05 7.07
N TRP A 199 -21.18 -2.65 5.97
CA TRP A 199 -22.30 -2.16 5.16
C TRP A 199 -23.65 -2.26 5.85
N ASP A 200 -23.86 -3.23 6.71
CA ASP A 200 -25.11 -3.39 7.49
C ASP A 200 -25.32 -2.26 8.51
N LYS A 201 -24.27 -1.48 8.86
CA LYS A 201 -24.38 -0.41 9.86
C LYS A 201 -25.01 0.89 9.34
N SER A 202 -24.63 1.30 8.15
CA SER A 202 -25.02 2.61 7.61
C SER A 202 -24.94 2.64 6.09
N TYR A 203 -25.99 3.13 5.48
CA TYR A 203 -26.03 3.41 4.05
C TYR A 203 -26.95 4.61 3.76
N ILE A 204 -26.69 5.28 2.65
CA ILE A 204 -27.54 6.34 2.12
C ILE A 204 -27.86 5.97 0.68
N VAL A 205 -29.15 5.93 0.35
CA VAL A 205 -29.63 5.77 -1.02
C VAL A 205 -30.45 7.00 -1.37
N VAL A 206 -30.04 7.66 -2.44
CA VAL A 206 -30.77 8.80 -3.02
C VAL A 206 -31.31 8.34 -4.36
N ASP A 207 -32.59 8.50 -4.57
CA ASP A 207 -33.26 8.22 -5.83
C ASP A 207 -33.83 9.50 -6.40
N THR A 208 -33.71 9.68 -7.71
CA THR A 208 -34.32 10.80 -8.46
C THR A 208 -35.04 10.21 -9.66
N PRO A 209 -36.41 10.43 -9.72
CA PRO A 209 -37.24 9.73 -10.73
C PRO A 209 -36.87 10.05 -12.19
N ASP A 210 -36.32 11.22 -12.44
CA ASP A 210 -36.18 11.75 -13.79
C ASP A 210 -34.76 11.75 -14.37
N ASP A 211 -33.74 11.44 -13.53
CA ASP A 211 -32.35 11.47 -13.97
C ASP A 211 -31.43 10.53 -13.15
N SER A 212 -30.13 10.47 -13.49
CA SER A 212 -29.13 9.65 -12.79
C SER A 212 -28.46 10.36 -11.60
N THR A 213 -28.95 11.54 -11.17
CA THR A 213 -28.29 12.36 -10.13
C THR A 213 -28.31 11.63 -8.79
N GLY A 214 -29.44 11.06 -8.38
CA GLY A 214 -29.55 10.27 -7.15
C GLY A 214 -28.59 9.09 -7.12
N TYR A 215 -28.51 8.34 -8.23
CA TYR A 215 -27.57 7.24 -8.38
C TYR A 215 -26.12 7.71 -8.22
N LYS A 216 -25.72 8.83 -8.84
CA LYS A 216 -24.35 9.37 -8.72
C LYS A 216 -24.01 9.81 -7.30
N ILE A 217 -24.97 10.41 -6.59
CA ILE A 217 -24.80 10.79 -5.18
C ILE A 217 -24.61 9.55 -4.31
N THR A 218 -25.47 8.55 -4.48
CA THR A 218 -25.36 7.25 -3.80
C THR A 218 -24.01 6.60 -4.05
N GLN A 219 -23.61 6.52 -5.31
CA GLN A 219 -22.31 5.93 -5.71
C GLN A 219 -21.13 6.69 -5.08
N ALA A 220 -21.14 8.02 -5.12
CA ALA A 220 -20.08 8.84 -4.53
C ALA A 220 -19.97 8.62 -3.01
N TYR A 221 -21.11 8.54 -2.31
CA TYR A 221 -21.15 8.27 -0.87
C TYR A 221 -20.61 6.87 -0.54
N ILE A 222 -21.02 5.84 -1.26
CA ILE A 222 -20.58 4.46 -1.05
C ILE A 222 -19.07 4.33 -1.30
N LEU A 223 -18.58 4.88 -2.43
CA LEU A 223 -17.15 4.85 -2.76
C LEU A 223 -16.31 5.62 -1.73
N GLN A 224 -16.77 6.77 -1.27
CA GLN A 224 -16.08 7.54 -0.23
C GLN A 224 -16.00 6.74 1.08
N ASN A 225 -17.08 6.09 1.50
CA ASN A 225 -17.08 5.25 2.70
C ASN A 225 -16.14 4.05 2.55
N TRP A 226 -16.14 3.42 1.39
CA TRP A 226 -15.24 2.31 1.10
C TRP A 226 -13.77 2.75 1.20
N MET A 227 -13.42 3.87 0.57
CA MET A 227 -12.05 4.43 0.63
C MET A 227 -11.66 4.77 2.07
N ASN A 228 -12.56 5.38 2.83
CA ASN A 228 -12.32 5.72 4.23
C ASN A 228 -12.10 4.46 5.08
N ALA A 229 -12.89 3.43 4.88
CA ALA A 229 -12.74 2.16 5.58
C ALA A 229 -11.39 1.48 5.24
N CYS A 230 -10.95 1.53 3.99
CA CYS A 230 -9.65 1.02 3.59
C CYS A 230 -8.48 1.81 4.21
N GLY A 231 -8.58 3.16 4.28
CA GLY A 231 -7.50 4.02 4.76
C GLY A 231 -7.54 4.37 6.25
N GLY A 232 -8.70 4.24 6.92
CA GLY A 232 -8.95 4.79 8.25
C GLY A 232 -8.85 3.79 9.41
N ARG A 233 -8.42 2.56 9.19
CA ARG A 233 -8.34 1.51 10.22
C ARG A 233 -7.01 1.43 10.95
N GLY A 234 -6.04 2.25 10.57
CA GLY A 234 -4.74 2.32 11.22
C GLY A 234 -4.73 3.22 12.46
N ASN A 235 -3.56 3.30 13.10
CA ASN A 235 -3.34 4.13 14.29
C ASN A 235 -3.18 5.63 13.96
N TYR A 236 -3.15 6.00 12.70
CA TYR A 236 -2.96 7.39 12.25
C TYR A 236 -4.17 7.88 11.46
N PRO A 237 -4.42 9.19 11.44
CA PRO A 237 -5.50 9.77 10.64
C PRO A 237 -5.37 9.48 9.14
N ILE A 238 -6.49 9.51 8.44
CA ILE A 238 -6.50 9.48 6.97
C ILE A 238 -5.85 10.76 6.46
N LYS A 239 -4.98 10.66 5.47
CA LYS A 239 -4.39 11.81 4.78
C LYS A 239 -5.46 12.64 4.08
N PHE A 240 -5.28 13.96 4.01
CA PHE A 240 -6.28 14.85 3.40
C PHE A 240 -6.52 14.56 1.90
N ASN A 241 -5.55 14.04 1.20
CA ASN A 241 -5.65 13.63 -0.21
C ASN A 241 -6.21 12.21 -0.40
N GLY A 242 -6.87 11.65 0.63
CA GLY A 242 -7.46 10.32 0.61
C GLY A 242 -6.49 9.18 0.90
N SER A 243 -5.21 9.44 1.06
CA SER A 243 -4.13 8.46 1.40
C SER A 243 -3.93 7.32 0.41
N ILE A 244 -5.00 6.86 -0.20
CA ILE A 244 -5.08 5.62 -0.99
C ILE A 244 -4.76 5.88 -2.45
N PHE A 245 -5.26 7.01 -2.98
CA PHE A 245 -5.15 7.34 -4.40
C PHE A 245 -4.13 8.44 -4.62
N THR A 246 -2.91 8.04 -4.87
CA THR A 246 -1.88 8.93 -5.38
C THR A 246 -1.66 8.60 -6.85
N VAL A 247 -1.75 9.60 -7.70
CA VAL A 247 -1.43 9.44 -9.12
C VAL A 247 0.08 9.50 -9.26
N ASP A 248 0.64 8.62 -10.08
CA ASP A 248 2.05 8.68 -10.41
C ASP A 248 2.37 10.06 -11.01
N PRO A 249 3.36 10.80 -10.50
CA PRO A 249 3.68 12.14 -10.98
C PRO A 249 3.96 12.24 -12.47
N CYS A 250 4.47 11.20 -13.09
CA CYS A 250 4.73 11.18 -14.54
C CYS A 250 3.47 11.34 -15.38
N TYR A 251 2.29 11.05 -14.85
CA TYR A 251 1.01 11.27 -15.55
C TYR A 251 0.42 12.68 -15.33
N THR A 252 0.98 13.47 -14.44
CA THR A 252 0.45 14.80 -14.11
C THR A 252 1.12 15.94 -14.84
N ASP A 253 2.37 15.76 -15.25
CA ASP A 253 3.13 16.77 -16.01
C ASP A 253 4.14 16.09 -16.94
N ALA A 254 3.82 16.03 -18.23
CA ALA A 254 4.67 15.42 -19.25
C ALA A 254 6.04 16.11 -19.44
N ASN A 255 6.21 17.33 -18.93
CA ASN A 255 7.46 18.09 -19.03
C ASN A 255 8.39 17.93 -17.82
N ARG A 256 7.97 17.16 -16.82
CA ARG A 256 8.74 16.93 -15.60
C ARG A 256 8.94 15.44 -15.36
N THR A 257 10.17 15.07 -15.05
CA THR A 257 10.49 13.71 -14.60
C THR A 257 10.56 13.73 -13.08
N TYR A 258 9.50 13.26 -12.45
CA TYR A 258 9.48 13.05 -11.01
C TYR A 258 9.87 11.62 -10.65
N ASN A 259 10.45 11.46 -9.47
CA ASN A 259 10.56 10.16 -8.86
C ASN A 259 9.16 9.62 -8.52
N PRO A 260 8.88 8.32 -8.68
CA PRO A 260 7.59 7.71 -8.31
C PRO A 260 7.13 7.95 -6.88
N ASP A 261 8.06 8.21 -5.96
CA ASP A 261 7.74 8.55 -4.55
C ASP A 261 7.32 10.00 -4.34
N TYR A 262 7.58 10.88 -5.29
CA TYR A 262 7.26 12.29 -5.11
C TYR A 262 5.75 12.51 -4.98
N ARG A 263 5.36 13.16 -3.90
CA ARG A 263 3.97 13.56 -3.62
C ARG A 263 3.96 14.96 -3.05
N LEU A 264 3.55 15.94 -3.84
CA LEU A 264 3.46 17.35 -3.47
C LEU A 264 2.55 17.45 -2.27
N TRP A 265 1.93 17.37 -1.59
CA TRP A 265 1.02 17.44 -0.45
C TRP A 265 0.79 16.09 0.24
N GLY A 266 1.57 15.06 -0.10
CA GLY A 266 1.38 13.70 0.41
C GLY A 266 1.51 13.55 1.93
N PRO A 267 2.54 14.15 2.59
CA PRO A 267 2.80 13.92 4.02
C PRO A 267 1.87 14.63 4.99
N ASP A 268 1.08 15.60 4.55
CA ASP A 268 0.36 16.50 5.45
C ASP A 268 -0.87 15.92 6.12
N TYR A 269 -1.10 16.37 7.36
CA TYR A 269 -2.34 16.17 8.13
C TYR A 269 -2.96 17.54 8.46
N TRP A 270 -3.46 18.23 7.46
CA TRP A 270 -4.09 19.52 7.68
C TRP A 270 -5.52 19.36 8.18
N TRP A 271 -5.82 19.84 9.36
CA TRP A 271 -7.15 19.74 9.96
C TRP A 271 -8.27 20.14 9.02
N GLN A 272 -8.15 21.28 8.37
CA GLN A 272 -9.17 21.80 7.46
C GLN A 272 -9.51 20.82 6.33
N ASN A 273 -8.53 20.16 5.77
CA ASN A 273 -8.68 19.23 4.65
C ASN A 273 -8.99 17.81 5.12
N THR A 274 -8.28 17.34 6.15
CA THR A 274 -8.41 15.96 6.65
C THR A 274 -9.79 15.69 7.23
N ARG A 275 -10.43 16.67 7.90
CA ARG A 275 -11.77 16.49 8.50
C ARG A 275 -12.83 16.05 7.50
N LEU A 276 -12.71 16.47 6.22
CA LEU A 276 -13.71 16.15 5.19
C LEU A 276 -13.82 14.64 4.95
N MET A 277 -12.72 13.91 5.09
CA MET A 277 -12.68 12.45 4.93
C MET A 277 -13.51 11.75 6.03
N TYR A 278 -13.67 12.37 7.19
CA TYR A 278 -14.37 11.77 8.33
C TYR A 278 -15.87 12.03 8.36
N HIS A 279 -16.37 13.01 7.62
CA HIS A 279 -17.81 13.33 7.65
C HIS A 279 -18.71 12.13 7.30
N PRO A 280 -18.43 11.34 6.24
CA PRO A 280 -19.22 10.15 5.94
C PRO A 280 -19.15 9.05 7.00
N MET A 281 -18.09 9.04 7.82
CA MET A 281 -17.86 8.01 8.86
C MET A 281 -18.61 8.28 10.16
N LEU A 282 -19.25 9.44 10.32
CA LEU A 282 -19.95 9.80 11.58
C LEU A 282 -21.10 8.86 11.94
N LYS A 283 -21.55 8.04 11.01
CA LYS A 283 -22.66 7.10 11.15
C LYS A 283 -22.29 5.64 10.81
N SER A 284 -21.04 5.37 10.51
CA SER A 284 -20.56 4.01 10.17
C SER A 284 -19.89 3.29 11.34
#